data_1c06c420321f85d91b75d2fe3e64fef0
#
_entry.id   1c06c420321f85d91b75d2fe3e64fef0
#
_cell.length_a   1.000
_cell.length_b   1.000
_cell.length_c   1.000
_cell.angle_alpha   90.00
_cell.angle_beta   90.00
_cell.angle_gamma   90.00
#
_symmetry.space_group_name_H-M   'P 1'
#
loop_
_entity.id
_entity.type
_entity.pdbx_description
1 polymer ?
#
loop_
_entity_poly.entity_id
_entity_poly.type
_entity_poly.pdbx_seq_one_letter_code
_entity_poly.pdbx_strand_id
1 'polypeptide(L)'
;NDICWMNSWHANRDCSVVKDQTETEMNTRNTMRDVLEYLRQAVPVAFRNAYLYDIAPQLGTRISRRLKGEYVMTTADFAYAIEHDDVIAWHSTICQVNDCGPVEIPYRAILPKGVENLLCPGRHLSADGIAIDWLDLIPQCVGTGQAAGVAAAVAVADGTTVHNVNIRKVQDILVDQDVPLPRNAKFEAKDPSYKEMVEEKQHGLYTDKAKLAKEQKEKGQALDLEFQEKFNAPPQH
;
A
#
# COMPACT_ATOMS: atom_id res chain seq x y z
N ASN A 1 6.01 29.17 -14.93
CA ASN A 1 5.92 27.86 -15.50
C ASN A 1 4.47 27.46 -15.62
N ASP A 2 4.11 27.04 -16.80
CA ASP A 2 2.76 27.10 -17.31
C ASP A 2 2.16 25.69 -17.47
N ILE A 3 2.75 24.68 -16.81
CA ILE A 3 2.24 23.30 -16.82
C ILE A 3 1.64 22.98 -15.45
N CYS A 4 0.37 22.59 -15.46
CA CYS A 4 -0.34 22.07 -14.32
C CYS A 4 -0.56 20.56 -14.51
N TRP A 5 -0.03 19.77 -13.59
CA TRP A 5 -0.26 18.34 -13.56
C TRP A 5 -1.42 18.00 -12.62
N MET A 6 -2.36 17.23 -13.10
CA MET A 6 -3.55 16.84 -12.35
C MET A 6 -3.64 15.33 -12.23
N ASN A 7 -3.81 14.84 -11.01
CA ASN A 7 -4.02 13.43 -10.66
C ASN A 7 -5.14 13.34 -9.62
N SER A 8 -6.37 13.52 -10.05
CA SER A 8 -7.49 13.71 -9.13
C SER A 8 -8.75 12.92 -9.46
N TRP A 9 -8.64 11.92 -10.35
CA TRP A 9 -9.80 11.11 -10.71
C TRP A 9 -9.69 9.70 -10.17
N HIS A 10 -10.73 9.31 -9.45
CA HIS A 10 -10.91 7.96 -8.97
C HIS A 10 -12.23 7.42 -9.54
N ALA A 11 -12.14 6.35 -10.31
CA ALA A 11 -13.32 5.63 -10.77
C ALA A 11 -13.49 4.38 -9.89
N ASN A 12 -14.66 4.25 -9.28
CA ASN A 12 -15.01 3.04 -8.55
C ASN A 12 -15.49 1.98 -9.56
N ARG A 13 -14.53 1.20 -10.09
CA ARG A 13 -14.77 0.16 -11.10
C ARG A 13 -13.87 -1.04 -10.83
N ASP A 14 -14.32 -2.21 -11.20
CA ASP A 14 -13.52 -3.42 -11.11
C ASP A 14 -12.55 -3.52 -12.29
N CYS A 15 -11.35 -2.98 -12.12
CA CYS A 15 -10.29 -3.05 -13.13
C CYS A 15 -9.76 -4.47 -13.40
N SER A 16 -10.26 -5.52 -12.75
CA SER A 16 -10.02 -6.91 -13.14
C SER A 16 -10.88 -7.35 -14.32
N VAL A 17 -11.95 -6.58 -14.64
CA VAL A 17 -12.88 -6.82 -15.73
C VAL A 17 -12.55 -5.90 -16.90
N VAL A 18 -12.24 -6.47 -18.07
CA VAL A 18 -11.81 -5.72 -19.26
C VAL A 18 -12.85 -4.67 -19.68
N LYS A 19 -14.15 -4.99 -19.59
CA LYS A 19 -15.22 -4.06 -19.91
C LYS A 19 -15.16 -2.82 -19.04
N ASP A 20 -15.09 -2.99 -17.72
CA ASP A 20 -15.04 -1.89 -16.76
C ASP A 20 -13.77 -1.05 -16.96
N GLN A 21 -12.64 -1.68 -17.24
CA GLN A 21 -11.41 -0.98 -17.54
C GLN A 21 -11.54 -0.13 -18.82
N THR A 22 -12.12 -0.66 -19.88
CA THR A 22 -12.35 0.06 -21.14
C THR A 22 -13.31 1.23 -20.96
N GLU A 23 -14.42 1.01 -20.28
CA GLU A 23 -15.40 2.07 -20.00
C GLU A 23 -14.80 3.19 -19.13
N THR A 24 -13.99 2.81 -18.14
CA THR A 24 -13.29 3.78 -17.28
C THR A 24 -12.31 4.62 -18.08
N GLU A 25 -11.51 3.99 -18.95
CA GLU A 25 -10.56 4.68 -19.83
C GLU A 25 -11.26 5.73 -20.70
N MET A 26 -12.36 5.34 -21.35
CA MET A 26 -13.14 6.23 -22.21
C MET A 26 -13.79 7.37 -21.44
N ASN A 27 -14.44 7.05 -20.32
CA ASN A 27 -15.14 8.04 -19.51
C ASN A 27 -14.18 9.05 -18.88
N THR A 28 -13.03 8.60 -18.39
CA THR A 28 -12.04 9.48 -17.78
C THR A 28 -11.47 10.47 -18.80
N ARG A 29 -11.23 10.04 -20.04
CA ARG A 29 -10.79 10.95 -21.12
C ARG A 29 -11.82 12.02 -21.44
N ASN A 30 -13.10 11.68 -21.44
CA ASN A 30 -14.18 12.67 -21.59
C ASN A 30 -14.22 13.63 -20.41
N THR A 31 -14.13 13.14 -19.18
CA THR A 31 -14.12 13.95 -17.97
C THR A 31 -12.94 14.94 -17.94
N MET A 32 -11.77 14.57 -18.43
CA MET A 32 -10.62 15.50 -18.53
C MET A 32 -10.96 16.73 -19.37
N ARG A 33 -11.67 16.55 -20.47
CA ARG A 33 -12.13 17.66 -21.33
C ARG A 33 -13.13 18.54 -20.60
N ASP A 34 -14.09 17.93 -19.92
CA ASP A 34 -15.15 18.67 -19.21
C ASP A 34 -14.56 19.48 -18.04
N VAL A 35 -13.59 18.91 -17.33
CA VAL A 35 -12.87 19.61 -16.26
C VAL A 35 -12.03 20.78 -16.80
N LEU A 36 -11.36 20.61 -17.93
CA LEU A 36 -10.62 21.72 -18.54
C LEU A 36 -11.57 22.88 -18.89
N GLU A 37 -12.72 22.56 -19.46
CA GLU A 37 -13.72 23.58 -19.79
C GLU A 37 -14.27 24.27 -18.53
N TYR A 38 -14.55 23.50 -17.49
CA TYR A 38 -14.95 24.05 -16.19
C TYR A 38 -13.87 24.99 -15.63
N LEU A 39 -12.59 24.60 -15.66
CA LEU A 39 -11.49 25.42 -15.14
C LEU A 39 -11.30 26.73 -15.93
N ARG A 40 -11.51 26.71 -17.24
CA ARG A 40 -11.49 27.92 -18.08
C ARG A 40 -12.56 28.92 -17.65
N GLN A 41 -13.71 28.45 -17.24
CA GLN A 41 -14.83 29.28 -16.79
C GLN A 41 -14.70 29.70 -15.33
N ALA A 42 -14.34 28.76 -14.45
CA ALA A 42 -14.30 28.99 -12.99
C ALA A 42 -13.05 29.77 -12.55
N VAL A 43 -11.91 29.56 -13.22
CA VAL A 43 -10.63 30.18 -12.87
C VAL A 43 -9.95 30.77 -14.12
N PRO A 44 -10.59 31.74 -14.79
CA PRO A 44 -10.12 32.25 -16.09
C PRO A 44 -8.76 32.97 -16.01
N VAL A 45 -8.39 33.46 -14.85
CA VAL A 45 -7.08 34.12 -14.66
C VAL A 45 -5.91 33.14 -14.93
N ALA A 46 -6.07 31.87 -14.54
CA ALA A 46 -5.06 30.85 -14.72
C ALA A 46 -5.29 29.96 -15.95
N PHE A 47 -6.55 29.68 -16.30
CA PHE A 47 -6.87 28.60 -17.24
C PHE A 47 -7.58 29.04 -18.54
N ARG A 48 -7.90 30.30 -18.76
CA ARG A 48 -8.67 30.72 -19.96
C ARG A 48 -8.03 30.29 -21.29
N ASN A 49 -6.73 30.22 -21.36
CA ASN A 49 -5.96 29.79 -22.53
C ASN A 49 -5.35 28.38 -22.36
N ALA A 50 -5.67 27.68 -21.28
CA ALA A 50 -5.12 26.35 -21.01
C ALA A 50 -5.64 25.34 -22.05
N TYR A 51 -4.84 24.32 -22.33
CA TYR A 51 -5.21 23.21 -23.18
C TYR A 51 -4.60 21.92 -22.60
N LEU A 52 -5.15 20.78 -22.98
CA LEU A 52 -4.57 19.49 -22.64
C LEU A 52 -3.28 19.31 -23.45
N TYR A 53 -2.17 19.36 -22.74
CA TYR A 53 -0.84 19.18 -23.34
C TYR A 53 -0.56 17.69 -23.55
N ASP A 54 -0.82 16.88 -22.54
CA ASP A 54 -0.60 15.45 -22.55
C ASP A 54 -1.54 14.74 -21.58
N ILE A 55 -1.76 13.45 -21.80
CA ILE A 55 -2.52 12.56 -20.91
C ILE A 55 -1.75 11.25 -20.74
N ALA A 56 -1.98 10.56 -19.62
CA ALA A 56 -1.41 9.24 -19.40
C ALA A 56 -1.77 8.28 -20.55
N PRO A 57 -0.81 7.51 -21.09
CA PRO A 57 -1.06 6.62 -22.23
C PRO A 57 -2.01 5.48 -21.90
N GLN A 58 -2.17 5.16 -20.63
CA GLN A 58 -3.06 4.10 -20.13
C GLN A 58 -3.63 4.46 -18.76
N LEU A 59 -4.73 3.84 -18.41
CA LEU A 59 -5.36 3.96 -17.09
C LEU A 59 -4.37 3.50 -15.99
N GLY A 60 -4.18 4.36 -14.98
CA GLY A 60 -3.36 4.06 -13.80
C GLY A 60 -4.14 3.21 -12.79
N THR A 61 -4.36 1.94 -13.09
CA THR A 61 -5.05 1.02 -12.18
C THR A 61 -4.24 0.82 -10.91
N ARG A 62 -4.79 1.19 -9.76
CA ARG A 62 -4.13 1.03 -8.46
C ARG A 62 -4.47 -0.32 -7.84
N ILE A 63 -5.75 -0.55 -7.55
CA ILE A 63 -6.22 -1.76 -6.88
C ILE A 63 -7.00 -2.61 -7.88
N SER A 64 -6.63 -3.89 -7.99
CA SER A 64 -7.29 -4.87 -8.83
C SER A 64 -7.11 -6.25 -8.23
N ARG A 65 -6.35 -7.14 -8.87
CA ARG A 65 -6.02 -8.46 -8.32
C ARG A 65 -4.93 -8.33 -7.26
N ARG A 66 -5.08 -9.11 -6.18
CA ARG A 66 -4.16 -9.16 -5.05
C ARG A 66 -3.68 -10.58 -4.83
N LEU A 67 -2.49 -10.70 -4.25
CA LEU A 67 -1.96 -11.97 -3.82
C LEU A 67 -2.80 -12.54 -2.66
N LYS A 68 -3.02 -13.83 -2.66
CA LYS A 68 -3.38 -14.58 -1.47
C LYS A 68 -2.09 -15.15 -0.87
N GLY A 69 -1.48 -14.37 0.02
CA GLY A 69 -0.18 -14.69 0.63
C GLY A 69 -0.28 -15.51 1.90
N GLU A 70 0.88 -15.91 2.40
CA GLU A 70 1.00 -16.58 3.71
C GLU A 70 0.62 -15.66 4.87
N TYR A 71 0.76 -14.35 4.70
CA TYR A 71 0.26 -13.32 5.59
C TYR A 71 -0.59 -12.33 4.78
N VAL A 72 -1.71 -11.90 5.34
CA VAL A 72 -2.55 -10.85 4.76
C VAL A 72 -2.44 -9.63 5.65
N MET A 73 -1.83 -8.57 5.16
CA MET A 73 -1.79 -7.30 5.86
C MET A 73 -3.19 -6.69 5.96
N THR A 74 -3.48 -6.12 7.09
CA THR A 74 -4.79 -5.54 7.41
C THR A 74 -4.65 -4.12 7.94
N THR A 75 -5.75 -3.42 8.09
CA THR A 75 -5.77 -2.11 8.75
C THR A 75 -5.26 -2.17 10.18
N ALA A 76 -5.28 -3.34 10.83
CA ALA A 76 -4.71 -3.53 12.16
C ALA A 76 -3.19 -3.38 12.18
N ASP A 77 -2.48 -3.81 11.13
CA ASP A 77 -1.03 -3.61 11.01
C ASP A 77 -0.68 -2.12 11.03
N PHE A 78 -1.53 -1.29 10.42
CA PHE A 78 -1.35 0.16 10.39
C PHE A 78 -1.78 0.83 11.71
N ALA A 79 -2.92 0.44 12.25
CA ALA A 79 -3.47 1.08 13.44
C ALA A 79 -2.65 0.80 14.70
N TYR A 80 -1.96 -0.33 14.74
CA TYR A 80 -1.24 -0.80 15.93
C TYR A 80 0.27 -0.96 15.71
N ALA A 81 0.79 -0.62 14.52
CA ALA A 81 2.20 -0.79 14.15
C ALA A 81 2.72 -2.18 14.56
N ILE A 82 2.06 -3.23 14.05
CA ILE A 82 2.40 -4.62 14.41
C ILE A 82 3.83 -4.92 13.98
N GLU A 83 4.65 -5.40 14.90
CA GLU A 83 6.02 -5.83 14.64
C GLU A 83 6.07 -7.22 14.01
N HIS A 84 6.95 -7.41 13.05
CA HIS A 84 7.15 -8.67 12.35
C HIS A 84 8.61 -9.11 12.36
N ASP A 85 8.89 -10.33 12.79
CA ASP A 85 10.24 -10.89 12.77
C ASP A 85 10.83 -11.01 11.36
N ASP A 86 9.96 -11.13 10.36
CA ASP A 86 10.28 -11.25 8.94
C ASP A 86 10.08 -9.95 8.15
N VAL A 87 10.19 -8.80 8.79
CA VAL A 87 10.08 -7.49 8.16
C VAL A 87 11.12 -7.31 7.04
N ILE A 88 10.67 -6.81 5.89
CA ILE A 88 11.52 -6.60 4.70
C ILE A 88 11.47 -5.17 4.16
N ALA A 89 10.49 -4.40 4.58
CA ALA A 89 10.34 -3.00 4.20
C ALA A 89 9.51 -2.26 5.24
N TRP A 90 9.66 -0.93 5.25
CA TRP A 90 8.83 -0.04 6.03
C TRP A 90 7.91 0.77 5.14
N HIS A 91 6.67 0.94 5.55
CA HIS A 91 5.79 1.95 5.04
C HIS A 91 5.98 3.23 5.88
N SER A 92 6.50 4.28 5.25
CA SER A 92 6.51 5.60 5.86
C SER A 92 5.16 6.27 5.66
N THR A 93 4.72 6.96 6.68
CA THR A 93 3.41 7.61 6.79
C THR A 93 3.16 8.68 5.72
N ILE A 94 2.72 8.29 4.55
CA ILE A 94 2.02 9.18 3.61
C ILE A 94 0.51 8.90 3.71
N CYS A 95 0.09 8.24 4.76
CA CYS A 95 -1.32 7.94 4.97
C CYS A 95 -2.08 9.22 5.22
N GLN A 96 -3.22 9.34 4.59
CA GLN A 96 -4.24 10.35 4.89
C GLN A 96 -4.78 10.23 6.32
N VAL A 97 -4.36 9.20 7.05
CA VAL A 97 -4.65 8.99 8.46
C VAL A 97 -3.42 9.44 9.24
N ASN A 98 -3.50 10.61 9.84
CA ASN A 98 -2.42 11.28 10.58
C ASN A 98 -1.84 10.47 11.77
N ASP A 99 -2.36 9.27 12.02
CA ASP A 99 -2.08 8.46 13.19
C ASP A 99 -1.37 7.13 12.89
N CYS A 100 -0.94 6.90 11.64
CA CYS A 100 -0.21 5.66 11.32
C CYS A 100 1.29 5.84 11.62
N GLY A 101 1.80 5.04 12.55
CA GLY A 101 3.23 4.86 12.76
C GLY A 101 3.92 4.16 11.58
N PRO A 102 5.24 3.97 11.66
CA PRO A 102 5.93 3.15 10.67
C PRO A 102 5.33 1.75 10.69
N VAL A 103 4.89 1.29 9.54
CA VAL A 103 4.27 -0.03 9.38
C VAL A 103 5.28 -0.98 8.76
N GLU A 104 5.47 -2.10 9.39
CA GLU A 104 6.36 -3.16 8.92
C GLU A 104 5.66 -4.01 7.87
N ILE A 105 6.32 -4.20 6.73
CA ILE A 105 5.84 -5.10 5.68
C ILE A 105 6.58 -6.44 5.83
N PRO A 106 5.89 -7.52 6.23
CA PRO A 106 6.52 -8.81 6.44
C PRO A 106 6.78 -9.54 5.11
N TYR A 107 7.82 -10.36 5.08
CA TYR A 107 8.17 -11.20 3.94
C TYR A 107 7.02 -12.12 3.50
N ARG A 108 6.29 -12.67 4.46
CA ARG A 108 5.12 -13.53 4.21
C ARG A 108 4.00 -12.84 3.43
N ALA A 109 3.97 -11.50 3.39
CA ALA A 109 2.99 -10.77 2.59
C ALA A 109 3.27 -10.80 1.08
N ILE A 110 4.50 -11.18 0.67
CA ILE A 110 4.87 -11.34 -0.73
C ILE A 110 5.03 -12.81 -1.16
N LEU A 111 4.81 -13.76 -0.23
CA LEU A 111 4.83 -15.19 -0.49
C LEU A 111 3.43 -15.71 -0.83
N PRO A 112 3.18 -16.25 -2.02
CA PRO A 112 1.90 -16.82 -2.37
C PRO A 112 1.61 -18.11 -1.60
N LYS A 113 0.39 -18.23 -1.08
CA LYS A 113 -0.06 -19.43 -0.41
C LYS A 113 -0.30 -20.56 -1.41
N GLY A 114 0.36 -21.68 -1.19
CA GLY A 114 0.19 -22.90 -2.00
C GLY A 114 0.85 -22.83 -3.39
N VAL A 115 1.71 -21.86 -3.65
CA VAL A 115 2.55 -21.81 -4.86
C VAL A 115 3.99 -21.66 -4.43
N GLU A 116 4.80 -22.65 -4.74
CA GLU A 116 6.20 -22.67 -4.38
C GLU A 116 7.07 -21.80 -5.30
N ASN A 117 8.17 -21.31 -4.76
CA ASN A 117 9.25 -20.67 -5.50
C ASN A 117 8.83 -19.45 -6.34
N LEU A 118 7.83 -18.70 -5.85
CA LEU A 118 7.33 -17.46 -6.42
C LEU A 118 7.33 -16.36 -5.37
N LEU A 119 7.65 -15.14 -5.77
CA LEU A 119 7.54 -13.91 -4.98
C LEU A 119 6.67 -12.90 -5.72
N CYS A 120 5.80 -12.24 -5.01
CA CYS A 120 4.86 -11.26 -5.56
C CYS A 120 4.99 -9.91 -4.82
N PRO A 121 6.09 -9.16 -5.03
CA PRO A 121 6.27 -7.84 -4.44
C PRO A 121 5.47 -6.78 -5.19
N GLY A 122 5.36 -5.60 -4.59
CA GLY A 122 4.75 -4.44 -5.22
C GLY A 122 3.27 -4.30 -4.95
N ARG A 123 2.56 -3.53 -5.75
CA ARG A 123 1.18 -3.09 -5.51
C ARG A 123 0.12 -4.20 -5.40
N HIS A 124 0.47 -5.43 -5.68
CA HIS A 124 -0.42 -6.58 -5.60
C HIS A 124 -0.06 -7.55 -4.49
N LEU A 125 0.76 -7.12 -3.53
CA LEU A 125 1.10 -7.93 -2.36
C LEU A 125 -0.16 -8.32 -1.57
N SER A 126 -0.01 -9.25 -0.64
CA SER A 126 -1.13 -9.78 0.13
C SER A 126 -1.57 -8.82 1.23
N ALA A 127 -2.64 -8.09 0.95
CA ALA A 127 -3.29 -7.21 1.90
C ALA A 127 -4.80 -7.21 1.69
N ASP A 128 -5.56 -6.81 2.69
CA ASP A 128 -7.01 -6.65 2.55
C ASP A 128 -7.40 -5.29 1.92
N GLY A 129 -8.71 -5.03 1.83
CA GLY A 129 -9.29 -3.95 1.03
C GLY A 129 -8.66 -2.58 1.24
N ILE A 130 -8.62 -2.10 2.48
CA ILE A 130 -8.11 -0.76 2.81
C ILE A 130 -6.59 -0.76 2.88
N ALA A 131 -6.00 -1.78 3.47
CA ALA A 131 -4.56 -1.86 3.66
C ALA A 131 -3.79 -1.80 2.33
N ILE A 132 -4.32 -2.42 1.28
CA ILE A 132 -3.66 -2.41 -0.03
C ILE A 132 -3.59 -1.01 -0.65
N ASP A 133 -4.58 -0.15 -0.40
CA ASP A 133 -4.58 1.23 -0.91
C ASP A 133 -3.44 2.08 -0.32
N TRP A 134 -2.93 1.68 0.84
CA TRP A 134 -1.77 2.31 1.47
C TRP A 134 -0.44 1.67 1.06
N LEU A 135 -0.47 0.42 0.58
CA LEU A 135 0.73 -0.36 0.23
C LEU A 135 1.05 -0.34 -1.26
N ASP A 136 0.19 0.20 -2.09
CA ASP A 136 0.37 0.22 -3.55
C ASP A 136 1.21 1.41 -4.07
N LEU A 137 1.77 2.21 -3.17
CA LEU A 137 2.56 3.38 -3.50
C LEU A 137 3.98 3.00 -3.99
N ILE A 138 4.60 3.90 -4.75
CA ILE A 138 5.91 3.66 -5.37
C ILE A 138 7.00 3.28 -4.35
N PRO A 139 7.15 3.97 -3.19
CA PRO A 139 8.19 3.61 -2.22
C PRO A 139 8.04 2.17 -1.70
N GLN A 140 6.81 1.74 -1.39
CA GLN A 140 6.54 0.38 -0.92
C GLN A 140 6.80 -0.67 -2.01
N CYS A 141 6.45 -0.34 -3.26
CA CYS A 141 6.74 -1.21 -4.40
C CYS A 141 8.25 -1.37 -4.62
N VAL A 142 9.03 -0.29 -4.47
CA VAL A 142 10.50 -0.33 -4.57
C VAL A 142 11.09 -1.16 -3.44
N GLY A 143 10.71 -0.90 -2.18
CA GLY A 143 11.24 -1.62 -1.02
C GLY A 143 10.93 -3.12 -1.06
N THR A 144 9.68 -3.49 -1.34
CA THR A 144 9.30 -4.91 -1.46
C THR A 144 9.93 -5.58 -2.67
N GLY A 145 10.10 -4.85 -3.79
CA GLY A 145 10.80 -5.34 -4.98
C GLY A 145 12.28 -5.63 -4.74
N GLN A 146 12.98 -4.73 -4.05
CA GLN A 146 14.37 -4.93 -3.64
C GLN A 146 14.50 -6.16 -2.74
N ALA A 147 13.65 -6.26 -1.73
CA ALA A 147 13.65 -7.39 -0.81
C ALA A 147 13.39 -8.73 -1.51
N ALA A 148 12.46 -8.76 -2.46
CA ALA A 148 12.20 -9.95 -3.27
C ALA A 148 13.42 -10.36 -4.12
N GLY A 149 14.11 -9.39 -4.72
CA GLY A 149 15.34 -9.64 -5.49
C GLY A 149 16.45 -10.23 -4.60
N VAL A 150 16.67 -9.65 -3.41
CA VAL A 150 17.64 -10.17 -2.44
C VAL A 150 17.26 -11.58 -1.97
N ALA A 151 16.00 -11.81 -1.63
CA ALA A 151 15.53 -13.12 -1.19
C ALA A 151 15.70 -14.19 -2.26
N ALA A 152 15.39 -13.87 -3.53
CA ALA A 152 15.61 -14.78 -4.65
C ALA A 152 17.09 -15.11 -4.84
N ALA A 153 17.98 -14.12 -4.74
CA ALA A 153 19.43 -14.33 -4.82
C ALA A 153 19.95 -15.20 -3.69
N VAL A 154 19.49 -14.98 -2.45
CA VAL A 154 19.83 -15.82 -1.28
C VAL A 154 19.33 -17.25 -1.48
N ALA A 155 18.09 -17.44 -1.95
CA ALA A 155 17.52 -18.76 -2.20
C ALA A 155 18.34 -19.54 -3.21
N VAL A 156 18.77 -18.92 -4.31
CA VAL A 156 19.62 -19.52 -5.33
C VAL A 156 21.01 -19.87 -4.75
N ALA A 157 21.62 -18.94 -4.01
CA ALA A 157 22.94 -19.14 -3.42
C ALA A 157 22.98 -20.29 -2.39
N ASP A 158 21.90 -20.41 -1.62
CA ASP A 158 21.77 -21.43 -0.57
C ASP A 158 21.15 -22.74 -1.06
N GLY A 159 20.79 -22.84 -2.35
CA GLY A 159 20.16 -24.04 -2.95
C GLY A 159 18.80 -24.37 -2.33
N THR A 160 18.02 -23.35 -1.93
CA THR A 160 16.71 -23.51 -1.30
C THR A 160 15.61 -22.82 -2.10
N THR A 161 14.35 -22.95 -1.67
CA THR A 161 13.23 -22.21 -2.25
C THR A 161 13.05 -20.86 -1.55
N VAL A 162 12.35 -19.92 -2.20
CA VAL A 162 12.06 -18.61 -1.59
C VAL A 162 11.16 -18.73 -0.33
N HIS A 163 10.42 -19.82 -0.18
CA HIS A 163 9.64 -20.08 1.04
C HIS A 163 10.50 -20.52 2.23
N ASN A 164 11.68 -21.10 1.96
CA ASN A 164 12.58 -21.64 2.97
C ASN A 164 13.86 -20.81 3.13
N VAL A 165 13.90 -19.62 2.54
CA VAL A 165 15.05 -18.74 2.64
C VAL A 165 15.29 -18.31 4.09
N ASN A 166 16.56 -18.18 4.48
CA ASN A 166 16.92 -17.62 5.76
C ASN A 166 16.64 -16.11 5.77
N ILE A 167 15.51 -15.72 6.37
CA ILE A 167 15.05 -14.34 6.38
C ILE A 167 16.05 -13.38 7.07
N ARG A 168 16.77 -13.85 8.07
CA ARG A 168 17.81 -13.04 8.74
C ARG A 168 18.94 -12.66 7.78
N LYS A 169 19.36 -13.61 6.92
CA LYS A 169 20.37 -13.36 5.89
C LYS A 169 19.86 -12.34 4.85
N VAL A 170 18.57 -12.41 4.48
CA VAL A 170 17.94 -11.42 3.61
C VAL A 170 17.95 -10.04 4.29
N GLN A 171 17.52 -9.96 5.54
CA GLN A 171 17.52 -8.71 6.31
C GLN A 171 18.91 -8.11 6.48
N ASP A 172 19.94 -8.95 6.72
CA ASP A 172 21.33 -8.49 6.85
C ASP A 172 21.81 -7.84 5.54
N ILE A 173 21.54 -8.47 4.40
CA ILE A 173 21.90 -7.91 3.09
C ILE A 173 21.13 -6.61 2.81
N LEU A 174 19.84 -6.54 3.16
CA LEU A 174 19.06 -5.30 3.00
C LEU A 174 19.63 -4.17 3.86
N VAL A 175 20.04 -4.46 5.09
CA VAL A 175 20.69 -3.48 5.98
C VAL A 175 22.03 -3.02 5.41
N ASP A 176 22.85 -3.94 4.87
CA ASP A 176 24.13 -3.62 4.22
C ASP A 176 23.94 -2.78 2.93
N GLN A 177 22.74 -2.79 2.36
CA GLN A 177 22.31 -1.95 1.22
C GLN A 177 21.62 -0.65 1.67
N ASP A 178 21.76 -0.26 2.93
CA ASP A 178 21.14 0.94 3.52
C ASP A 178 19.62 0.95 3.50
N VAL A 179 18.96 -0.21 3.40
CA VAL A 179 17.51 -0.28 3.53
C VAL A 179 17.15 -0.07 5.00
N PRO A 180 16.28 0.92 5.31
CA PRO A 180 15.86 1.15 6.69
C PRO A 180 14.94 0.03 7.15
N LEU A 181 15.38 -0.71 8.16
CA LEU A 181 14.61 -1.72 8.88
C LEU A 181 14.68 -1.42 10.39
N PRO A 182 13.82 -1.98 11.24
CA PRO A 182 13.84 -1.75 12.70
C PRO A 182 15.18 -2.01 13.37
N ARG A 183 16.04 -2.80 12.74
CA ARG A 183 17.38 -3.16 13.25
C ARG A 183 18.41 -2.03 13.12
N ASN A 184 18.33 -1.21 12.07
CA ASN A 184 19.33 -0.20 11.74
C ASN A 184 18.76 1.23 11.67
N ALA A 185 17.45 1.37 11.66
CA ALA A 185 16.79 2.66 11.62
C ALA A 185 15.83 2.81 12.79
N LYS A 186 15.78 4.00 13.35
CA LYS A 186 14.76 4.40 14.31
C LYS A 186 13.86 5.41 13.61
N PHE A 187 12.57 5.22 13.76
CA PHE A 187 11.62 6.24 13.33
C PHE A 187 11.69 7.40 14.32
N GLU A 188 12.14 8.53 13.86
CA GLU A 188 12.05 9.78 14.60
C GLU A 188 10.82 10.54 14.11
N ALA A 189 9.77 10.55 14.92
CA ALA A 189 8.61 11.39 14.64
C ALA A 189 9.07 12.86 14.65
N LYS A 190 8.76 13.59 13.58
CA LYS A 190 9.03 15.04 13.51
C LYS A 190 8.17 15.83 14.52
N ASP A 191 7.05 15.25 14.92
CA ASP A 191 6.13 15.80 15.91
C ASP A 191 6.29 15.03 17.23
N PRO A 192 6.73 15.68 18.32
CA PRO A 192 6.87 15.04 19.63
C PRO A 192 5.56 14.43 20.16
N SER A 193 4.42 15.02 19.85
CA SER A 193 3.10 14.50 20.27
C SER A 193 2.81 13.12 19.64
N TYR A 194 3.35 12.87 18.45
CA TYR A 194 3.24 11.59 17.80
C TYR A 194 4.03 10.49 18.53
N LYS A 195 5.21 10.82 19.04
CA LYS A 195 6.04 9.89 19.80
C LYS A 195 5.36 9.47 21.10
N GLU A 196 4.80 10.42 21.83
CA GLU A 196 4.02 10.17 23.04
C GLU A 196 2.79 9.31 22.75
N MET A 197 2.07 9.59 21.67
CA MET A 197 0.90 8.81 21.25
C MET A 197 1.25 7.37 20.87
N VAL A 198 2.38 7.14 20.18
CA VAL A 198 2.85 5.79 19.83
C VAL A 198 3.30 5.04 21.08
N GLU A 199 4.05 5.68 21.97
CA GLU A 199 4.47 5.09 23.24
C GLU A 199 3.29 4.79 24.16
N GLU A 200 2.28 5.67 24.24
CA GLU A 200 1.07 5.47 25.02
C GLU A 200 0.21 4.33 24.45
N LYS A 201 0.06 4.25 23.12
CA LYS A 201 -0.59 3.12 22.44
C LYS A 201 0.19 1.81 22.63
N GLN A 202 1.51 1.83 22.57
CA GLN A 202 2.34 0.66 22.83
C GLN A 202 2.32 0.21 24.29
N HIS A 203 2.35 1.13 25.25
CA HIS A 203 2.31 0.80 26.68
C HIS A 203 0.92 0.43 27.20
N GLY A 204 -0.14 1.04 26.67
CA GLY A 204 -1.52 0.77 27.10
C GLY A 204 -2.12 -0.53 26.57
N LEU A 205 -1.53 -1.13 25.52
CA LEU A 205 -2.14 -2.19 24.73
C LEU A 205 -1.46 -3.57 24.85
N TYR A 206 -0.27 -3.66 25.47
CA TYR A 206 0.57 -4.88 25.39
C TYR A 206 0.68 -5.68 26.70
N THR A 207 -0.42 -5.87 27.42
CA THR A 207 -0.43 -6.82 28.55
C THR A 207 -0.73 -8.27 28.13
N ASP A 208 -1.29 -8.49 26.92
CA ASP A 208 -1.53 -9.84 26.38
C ASP A 208 -1.51 -9.86 24.85
N LYS A 209 -0.33 -10.07 24.29
CA LYS A 209 -0.08 -10.05 22.82
C LYS A 209 -1.02 -11.01 22.04
N ALA A 210 -1.36 -12.17 22.59
CA ALA A 210 -2.17 -13.15 21.90
C ALA A 210 -3.66 -12.74 21.85
N LYS A 211 -4.18 -12.19 22.95
CA LYS A 211 -5.55 -11.68 23.03
C LYS A 211 -5.73 -10.48 22.13
N LEU A 212 -4.75 -9.58 22.13
CA LEU A 212 -4.74 -8.38 21.32
C LEU A 212 -4.70 -8.73 19.82
N ALA A 213 -3.84 -9.65 19.39
CA ALA A 213 -3.76 -10.09 17.99
C ALA A 213 -5.09 -10.69 17.50
N LYS A 214 -5.80 -11.40 18.37
CA LYS A 214 -7.13 -11.95 18.06
C LYS A 214 -8.20 -10.86 17.93
N GLU A 215 -8.26 -9.95 18.89
CA GLU A 215 -9.19 -8.80 18.87
C GLU A 215 -8.91 -7.85 17.69
N GLN A 216 -7.66 -7.66 17.34
CA GLN A 216 -7.23 -6.87 16.19
C GLN A 216 -7.67 -7.48 14.87
N LYS A 217 -7.51 -8.79 14.72
CA LYS A 217 -7.95 -9.52 13.54
C LYS A 217 -9.48 -9.44 13.37
N GLU A 218 -10.22 -9.60 14.47
CA GLU A 218 -11.68 -9.49 14.46
C GLU A 218 -12.17 -8.07 14.16
N LYS A 219 -11.55 -7.05 14.74
CA LYS A 219 -11.87 -5.63 14.48
C LYS A 219 -11.48 -5.18 13.08
N GLY A 220 -10.31 -5.61 12.57
CA GLY A 220 -9.90 -5.32 11.20
C GLY A 220 -10.85 -5.93 10.18
N GLN A 221 -11.28 -7.18 10.39
CA GLN A 221 -12.27 -7.83 9.54
C GLN A 221 -13.64 -7.16 9.60
N ALA A 222 -14.08 -6.69 10.78
CA ALA A 222 -15.34 -5.97 10.94
C ALA A 222 -15.33 -4.61 10.23
N LEU A 223 -14.23 -3.86 10.34
CA LEU A 223 -14.02 -2.59 9.63
C LEU A 223 -13.97 -2.77 8.11
N ASP A 224 -13.34 -3.84 7.63
CA ASP A 224 -13.29 -4.18 6.21
C ASP A 224 -14.68 -4.52 5.65
N LEU A 225 -15.47 -5.29 6.41
CA LEU A 225 -16.85 -5.62 6.04
C LEU A 225 -17.74 -4.36 5.99
N GLU A 226 -17.66 -3.49 7.00
CA GLU A 226 -18.42 -2.25 7.04
C GLU A 226 -18.02 -1.30 5.89
N PHE A 227 -16.73 -1.28 5.54
CA PHE A 227 -16.25 -0.49 4.41
C PHE A 227 -16.71 -1.08 3.07
N GLN A 228 -16.63 -2.40 2.90
CA GLN A 228 -17.11 -3.08 1.70
C GLN A 228 -18.62 -2.88 1.49
N GLU A 229 -19.40 -2.93 2.56
CA GLU A 229 -20.85 -2.64 2.50
C GLU A 229 -21.13 -1.20 2.08
N LYS A 230 -20.38 -0.22 2.59
CA LYS A 230 -20.52 1.20 2.22
C LYS A 230 -20.10 1.50 0.78
N PHE A 231 -19.04 0.85 0.29
CA PHE A 231 -18.50 1.13 -1.05
C PHE A 231 -19.12 0.27 -2.16
N ASN A 232 -19.67 -0.90 -1.83
CA ASN A 232 -20.38 -1.76 -2.77
C ASN A 232 -21.89 -1.48 -2.81
N ALA A 233 -22.40 -0.59 -1.97
CA ALA A 233 -23.80 -0.15 -2.08
C ALA A 233 -24.01 0.51 -3.44
N PRO A 234 -25.06 0.12 -4.20
CA PRO A 234 -25.38 0.77 -5.46
C PRO A 234 -25.64 2.27 -5.20
N PRO A 235 -25.27 3.17 -6.13
CA PRO A 235 -25.53 4.58 -5.97
C PRO A 235 -27.03 4.78 -5.75
N GLN A 236 -27.37 5.42 -4.65
CA GLN A 236 -28.75 5.85 -4.42
C GLN A 236 -29.06 6.93 -5.46
N HIS A 237 -30.00 6.64 -6.35
CA HIS A 237 -30.50 7.54 -7.39
C HIS A 237 -31.22 8.74 -6.80
#